data_fb1cff643a3b1fffe444e5fe0ca44c93
#
_entry.id   fb1cff643a3b1fffe444e5fe0ca44c93
#
_cell.length_a   1.000
_cell.length_b   1.000
_cell.length_c   1.000
_cell.angle_alpha   90.00
_cell.angle_beta   90.00
_cell.angle_gamma   90.00
#
_symmetry.space_group_name_H-M   'P 1'
#
loop_
_entity.id
_entity.type
_entity.pdbx_description
1 polymer ?
#
loop_
_entity_poly.entity_id
_entity_poly.type
_entity_poly.pdbx_seq_one_letter_code
_entity_poly.pdbx_strand_id
1 'polypeptide(L)'
;MKRRSFIKRGTAAISSLGLSNNYFTHLDLKKRYDPLKTFVTIDQHRVSFFAEGINDSFKVIHIADTHLFKDDERGIPFKKYSGRMAKAYNQTTHFLTKSKTTPEDSFEQTLAYAKEINADVITLVGDIFSFPSELAIEWVLHKLNAINIPYIFVAGNHDWHYEGMKGTMESLRSKWVKNRLLPLYQGNNPLMAKYDIKGIRFLAIDNSTYQINDEQLVFFNEQIVTGIPIVLLVHIPMYAPGKNISYGCANPNWGGASDSDYKIERRPKWPENGHTQTTFNFYQSVFNAPNLLGVFAGHIHQNSIEIIKGKPQIVSDDNASGGYLDIDFLKLEEKHLNEI
;
A
#
# COMPACT_ATOMS: atom_id res chain seq x y z
N MET A 1 -18.09 -6.56 -23.33
CA MET A 1 -17.66 -7.52 -22.29
C MET A 1 -17.41 -6.74 -21.02
N LYS A 2 -18.05 -7.07 -19.90
CA LYS A 2 -17.89 -6.31 -18.65
C LYS A 2 -16.51 -6.59 -18.07
N ARG A 3 -15.60 -5.62 -18.07
CA ARG A 3 -14.23 -5.71 -17.50
C ARG A 3 -14.18 -6.12 -16.00
N ARG A 4 -15.31 -6.07 -15.30
CA ARG A 4 -15.45 -6.44 -13.89
C ARG A 4 -15.21 -7.92 -13.53
N SER A 5 -15.06 -8.82 -14.49
CA SER A 5 -14.97 -10.27 -14.21
C SER A 5 -13.54 -10.80 -13.93
N PHE A 6 -12.51 -9.96 -13.95
CA PHE A 6 -11.11 -10.38 -13.80
C PHE A 6 -10.59 -10.43 -12.36
N ILE A 7 -11.27 -9.77 -11.41
CA ILE A 7 -10.88 -9.83 -10.01
C ILE A 7 -11.71 -10.92 -9.32
N LYS A 8 -11.16 -12.10 -9.15
CA LYS A 8 -11.80 -13.15 -8.34
C LYS A 8 -11.76 -12.74 -6.87
N ARG A 9 -12.93 -12.45 -6.31
CA ARG A 9 -13.09 -12.18 -4.87
C ARG A 9 -12.78 -13.47 -4.11
N GLY A 10 -11.71 -13.46 -3.33
CA GLY A 10 -11.39 -14.54 -2.41
C GLY A 10 -11.95 -14.23 -1.03
N THR A 11 -13.17 -14.68 -0.73
CA THR A 11 -13.68 -14.76 0.64
C THR A 11 -12.91 -15.86 1.37
N ALA A 12 -12.12 -15.51 2.39
CA ALA A 12 -11.52 -16.48 3.28
C ALA A 12 -12.61 -17.06 4.20
N ALA A 13 -13.05 -18.29 3.93
CA ALA A 13 -13.78 -19.07 4.89
C ALA A 13 -12.78 -19.54 5.97
N ILE A 14 -12.89 -19.03 7.18
CA ILE A 14 -12.12 -19.48 8.34
C ILE A 14 -12.69 -20.82 8.77
N SER A 15 -12.06 -21.93 8.36
CA SER A 15 -12.25 -23.24 8.99
C SER A 15 -11.25 -23.33 10.15
N SER A 16 -11.77 -23.40 11.37
CA SER A 16 -11.02 -23.66 12.59
C SER A 16 -10.44 -25.08 12.57
N LEU A 17 -9.25 -25.22 12.04
CA LEU A 17 -8.42 -26.41 12.21
C LEU A 17 -7.29 -26.08 13.19
N GLY A 18 -7.15 -26.96 14.18
CA GLY A 18 -6.27 -26.80 15.33
C GLY A 18 -4.85 -26.31 14.99
N LEU A 19 -4.48 -25.23 15.63
CA LEU A 19 -3.16 -24.61 15.57
C LEU A 19 -2.11 -25.57 16.16
N SER A 20 -1.46 -26.35 15.31
CA SER A 20 -0.08 -26.77 15.60
C SER A 20 0.82 -25.58 15.23
N ASN A 21 1.57 -25.07 16.21
CA ASN A 21 2.58 -24.00 16.05
C ASN A 21 3.75 -24.47 15.17
N ASN A 22 3.50 -24.74 13.90
CA ASN A 22 4.55 -24.94 12.92
C ASN A 22 4.84 -23.59 12.25
N TYR A 23 5.65 -22.77 12.91
CA TYR A 23 6.36 -21.69 12.21
C TYR A 23 7.22 -22.36 11.13
N PHE A 24 6.86 -22.17 9.86
CA PHE A 24 7.73 -22.59 8.77
C PHE A 24 9.07 -21.87 8.94
N THR A 25 10.14 -22.63 9.14
CA THR A 25 11.45 -22.03 9.27
C THR A 25 11.90 -21.52 7.91
N HIS A 26 12.75 -20.51 7.89
CA HIS A 26 13.38 -19.97 6.69
C HIS A 26 14.03 -21.05 5.79
N LEU A 27 14.49 -22.14 6.39
CA LEU A 27 15.07 -23.30 5.71
C LEU A 27 14.02 -24.12 4.95
N ASP A 28 12.76 -24.19 5.44
CA ASP A 28 11.68 -24.94 4.80
C ASP A 28 11.17 -24.24 3.55
N LEU A 29 11.18 -22.89 3.53
CA LEU A 29 10.78 -22.11 2.37
C LEU A 29 11.81 -22.21 1.23
N LYS A 30 13.12 -22.15 1.54
CA LYS A 30 14.18 -22.30 0.55
C LYS A 30 14.26 -23.67 -0.11
N LYS A 31 13.80 -24.73 0.56
CA LYS A 31 13.75 -26.09 0.01
C LYS A 31 12.58 -26.36 -0.93
N ARG A 32 11.57 -25.48 -0.95
CA ARG A 32 10.31 -25.74 -1.68
C ARG A 32 10.18 -25.06 -3.02
N TYR A 33 10.83 -23.88 -3.19
CA TYR A 33 10.68 -23.09 -4.41
C TYR A 33 11.99 -22.42 -4.79
N ASP A 34 12.40 -22.55 -6.02
CA ASP A 34 13.45 -21.72 -6.61
C ASP A 34 12.96 -20.26 -6.65
N PRO A 35 13.84 -19.27 -6.44
CA PRO A 35 13.49 -17.88 -6.63
C PRO A 35 12.98 -17.66 -8.06
N LEU A 36 11.91 -16.87 -8.19
CA LEU A 36 11.41 -16.48 -9.49
C LEU A 36 12.50 -15.76 -10.30
N LYS A 37 12.63 -16.11 -11.55
CA LYS A 37 13.42 -15.30 -12.49
C LYS A 37 12.66 -14.02 -12.77
N THR A 38 13.29 -12.91 -12.49
CA THR A 38 12.69 -11.58 -12.65
C THR A 38 13.77 -10.55 -12.97
N PHE A 39 13.43 -9.61 -13.84
CA PHE A 39 14.21 -8.39 -14.08
C PHE A 39 13.31 -7.20 -13.77
N VAL A 40 13.92 -6.15 -13.25
CA VAL A 40 13.24 -4.90 -12.95
C VAL A 40 14.03 -3.76 -13.58
N THR A 41 13.36 -2.93 -14.34
CA THR A 41 13.90 -1.66 -14.83
C THR A 41 13.11 -0.51 -14.23
N ILE A 42 13.83 0.55 -13.86
CA ILE A 42 13.23 1.72 -13.23
C ILE A 42 13.76 2.96 -13.93
N ASP A 43 12.86 3.78 -14.43
CA ASP A 43 13.15 5.07 -15.02
C ASP A 43 12.20 6.13 -14.43
N GLN A 44 12.68 6.86 -13.44
CA GLN A 44 11.92 7.84 -12.66
C GLN A 44 10.67 7.20 -12.01
N HIS A 45 9.46 7.52 -12.50
CA HIS A 45 8.19 6.99 -12.04
C HIS A 45 7.71 5.76 -12.84
N ARG A 46 8.48 5.31 -13.83
CA ARG A 46 8.18 4.12 -14.64
C ARG A 46 8.93 2.92 -14.12
N VAL A 47 8.21 1.84 -13.92
CA VAL A 47 8.77 0.58 -13.41
C VAL A 47 8.31 -0.55 -14.30
N SER A 48 9.23 -1.39 -14.79
CA SER A 48 8.86 -2.56 -15.56
C SER A 48 9.40 -3.82 -14.89
N PHE A 49 8.50 -4.76 -14.60
CA PHE A 49 8.82 -6.09 -14.13
C PHE A 49 8.69 -7.09 -15.25
N PHE A 50 9.78 -7.79 -15.59
CA PHE A 50 9.77 -8.98 -16.42
C PHE A 50 9.87 -10.18 -15.50
N ALA A 51 8.85 -11.02 -15.43
CA ALA A 51 8.83 -12.12 -14.47
C ALA A 51 8.22 -13.39 -15.04
N GLU A 52 8.71 -14.53 -14.54
CA GLU A 52 8.05 -15.83 -14.71
C GLU A 52 6.68 -15.81 -14.03
N GLY A 53 5.72 -16.55 -14.59
CA GLY A 53 4.37 -16.68 -14.05
C GLY A 53 3.39 -15.60 -14.49
N ILE A 54 3.84 -14.57 -15.21
CA ILE A 54 2.95 -13.60 -15.85
C ILE A 54 2.32 -14.25 -17.09
N ASN A 55 0.99 -14.36 -17.10
CA ASN A 55 0.26 -14.97 -18.22
C ASN A 55 0.15 -14.00 -19.40
N ASP A 56 -0.25 -12.76 -19.13
CA ASP A 56 -0.39 -11.67 -20.10
C ASP A 56 0.17 -10.39 -19.49
N SER A 57 0.83 -9.57 -20.31
CA SER A 57 1.31 -8.24 -19.88
C SER A 57 0.16 -7.34 -19.47
N PHE A 58 0.39 -6.48 -18.47
CA PHE A 58 -0.60 -5.54 -17.97
C PHE A 58 0.03 -4.34 -17.28
N LYS A 59 -0.77 -3.28 -17.13
CA LYS A 59 -0.37 -1.99 -16.59
C LYS A 59 -1.07 -1.69 -15.29
N VAL A 60 -0.31 -1.12 -14.34
CA VAL A 60 -0.80 -0.68 -13.04
C VAL A 60 -0.41 0.78 -12.82
N ILE A 61 -1.37 1.60 -12.42
CA ILE A 61 -1.08 2.93 -11.88
C ILE A 61 -1.14 2.85 -10.36
N HIS A 62 -0.03 3.17 -9.71
CA HIS A 62 0.10 3.19 -8.27
C HIS A 62 0.04 4.62 -7.75
N ILE A 63 -0.87 4.87 -6.81
CA ILE A 63 -1.17 6.17 -6.20
C ILE A 63 -1.07 6.02 -4.68
N ALA A 64 -0.34 6.93 -4.03
CA ALA A 64 -0.32 7.09 -2.58
C ALA A 64 -0.27 8.57 -2.22
N ASP A 65 -0.59 8.91 -0.98
CA ASP A 65 -0.38 10.24 -0.40
C ASP A 65 -1.06 11.38 -1.20
N THR A 66 -2.33 11.18 -1.58
CA THR A 66 -3.13 12.22 -2.24
C THR A 66 -3.58 13.29 -1.24
N HIS A 67 -3.82 12.92 0.02
CA HIS A 67 -4.20 13.83 1.09
C HIS A 67 -5.38 14.74 0.78
N LEU A 68 -6.44 14.19 0.18
CA LEU A 68 -7.67 14.92 -0.05
C LEU A 68 -8.29 15.42 1.27
N PHE A 69 -8.68 16.68 1.30
CA PHE A 69 -9.21 17.33 2.51
C PHE A 69 -10.58 17.98 2.29
N LYS A 70 -11.30 17.60 1.22
CA LYS A 70 -12.70 18.01 0.99
C LYS A 70 -13.55 17.62 2.20
N ASP A 71 -14.39 18.54 2.64
CA ASP A 71 -15.29 18.31 3.78
C ASP A 71 -16.58 19.11 3.62
N ASP A 72 -17.62 18.70 4.31
CA ASP A 72 -18.93 19.35 4.30
C ASP A 72 -19.49 19.49 5.74
N GLU A 73 -20.76 19.77 5.85
CA GLU A 73 -21.45 19.95 7.14
C GLU A 73 -21.37 18.72 8.06
N ARG A 74 -21.24 17.50 7.50
CA ARG A 74 -21.04 16.25 8.27
C ARG A 74 -19.71 16.24 9.02
N GLY A 75 -18.72 17.00 8.54
CA GLY A 75 -17.41 17.16 9.17
C GLY A 75 -17.36 18.20 10.28
N ILE A 76 -18.40 19.06 10.44
CA ILE A 76 -18.40 20.13 11.46
C ILE A 76 -18.08 19.62 12.88
N PRO A 77 -18.62 18.48 13.38
CA PRO A 77 -18.30 17.96 14.71
C PRO A 77 -16.82 17.61 14.90
N PHE A 78 -16.09 17.40 13.81
CA PHE A 78 -14.68 16.98 13.81
C PHE A 78 -13.71 18.10 13.42
N LYS A 79 -14.20 19.29 13.10
CA LYS A 79 -13.42 20.41 12.57
C LYS A 79 -12.25 20.83 13.46
N LYS A 80 -12.38 20.68 14.79
CA LYS A 80 -11.29 20.94 15.76
C LYS A 80 -10.08 20.00 15.56
N TYR A 81 -10.28 18.83 14.92
CA TYR A 81 -9.23 17.87 14.59
C TYR A 81 -8.76 18.04 13.14
N SER A 82 -9.70 18.15 12.18
CA SER A 82 -9.41 18.21 10.75
C SER A 82 -8.85 19.55 10.28
N GLY A 83 -9.11 20.65 11.00
CA GLY A 83 -8.77 22.00 10.53
C GLY A 83 -7.27 22.25 10.29
N ARG A 84 -6.37 21.58 11.01
CA ARG A 84 -4.93 21.63 10.76
C ARG A 84 -4.55 20.68 9.62
N MET A 85 -5.09 19.48 9.63
CA MET A 85 -4.81 18.45 8.62
C MET A 85 -5.14 18.93 7.21
N ALA A 86 -6.26 19.63 7.06
CA ALA A 86 -6.67 20.23 5.79
C ALA A 86 -5.65 21.22 5.18
N LYS A 87 -4.67 21.67 5.95
CA LYS A 87 -3.65 22.63 5.49
C LYS A 87 -2.25 22.03 5.43
N ALA A 88 -2.04 20.91 6.10
CA ALA A 88 -0.70 20.36 6.31
C ALA A 88 -0.10 19.80 5.01
N TYR A 89 -0.93 19.22 4.14
CA TYR A 89 -0.50 18.52 2.92
C TYR A 89 -1.10 19.12 1.65
N ASN A 90 -1.52 20.38 1.70
CA ASN A 90 -2.07 21.10 0.57
C ASN A 90 -0.94 21.51 -0.40
N GLN A 91 -0.59 20.61 -1.29
CA GLN A 91 0.44 20.85 -2.30
C GLN A 91 -0.10 21.78 -3.39
N THR A 92 0.76 22.66 -3.86
CA THR A 92 0.39 23.67 -4.86
C THR A 92 1.25 23.63 -6.12
N THR A 93 2.25 22.75 -6.17
CA THR A 93 3.19 22.65 -7.29
C THR A 93 3.33 21.21 -7.72
N HIS A 94 2.98 20.92 -8.95
CA HIS A 94 3.11 19.60 -9.53
C HIS A 94 4.57 19.18 -9.64
N PHE A 95 4.92 17.98 -9.14
CA PHE A 95 6.30 17.52 -8.99
C PHE A 95 7.06 17.45 -10.33
N LEU A 96 6.39 17.06 -11.43
CA LEU A 96 6.99 16.88 -12.75
C LEU A 96 6.92 18.18 -13.58
N THR A 97 5.72 18.72 -13.76
CA THR A 97 5.49 19.87 -14.68
C THR A 97 5.87 21.21 -14.07
N LYS A 98 6.06 21.27 -12.74
CA LYS A 98 6.29 22.51 -11.97
C LYS A 98 5.15 23.54 -12.10
N SER A 99 4.03 23.16 -12.69
CA SER A 99 2.83 23.99 -12.78
C SER A 99 2.07 24.00 -11.45
N LYS A 100 1.16 24.95 -11.31
CA LYS A 100 0.25 24.99 -10.16
C LYS A 100 -0.69 23.77 -10.17
N THR A 101 -0.92 23.17 -9.02
CA THR A 101 -1.82 22.02 -8.84
C THR A 101 -2.56 22.08 -7.51
N THR A 102 -3.49 21.17 -7.33
CA THR A 102 -4.15 20.83 -6.06
C THR A 102 -4.21 19.30 -5.91
N PRO A 103 -4.40 18.73 -4.71
CA PRO A 103 -4.60 17.29 -4.55
C PRO A 103 -5.70 16.73 -5.44
N GLU A 104 -6.82 17.46 -5.59
CA GLU A 104 -7.92 17.08 -6.46
C GLU A 104 -7.51 17.03 -7.93
N ASP A 105 -6.85 18.10 -8.42
CA ASP A 105 -6.39 18.18 -9.80
C ASP A 105 -5.36 17.10 -10.11
N SER A 106 -4.44 16.86 -9.17
CA SER A 106 -3.41 15.84 -9.30
C SER A 106 -4.01 14.43 -9.37
N PHE A 107 -4.99 14.13 -8.51
CA PHE A 107 -5.68 12.86 -8.54
C PHE A 107 -6.46 12.66 -9.85
N GLU A 108 -7.22 13.67 -10.30
CA GLU A 108 -7.97 13.61 -11.55
C GLU A 108 -7.05 13.44 -12.77
N GLN A 109 -5.91 14.15 -12.82
CA GLN A 109 -4.93 14.02 -13.88
C GLN A 109 -4.31 12.63 -13.93
N THR A 110 -3.98 12.07 -12.76
CA THR A 110 -3.46 10.69 -12.67
C THR A 110 -4.49 9.66 -13.13
N LEU A 111 -5.78 9.84 -12.78
CA LEU A 111 -6.86 8.98 -13.27
C LEU A 111 -7.06 9.12 -14.79
N ALA A 112 -6.97 10.34 -15.33
CA ALA A 112 -7.05 10.58 -16.76
C ALA A 112 -5.91 9.88 -17.51
N TYR A 113 -4.68 9.99 -16.99
CA TYR A 113 -3.52 9.26 -17.50
C TYR A 113 -3.72 7.75 -17.47
N ALA A 114 -4.20 7.20 -16.33
CA ALA A 114 -4.50 5.77 -16.23
C ALA A 114 -5.48 5.29 -17.32
N LYS A 115 -6.47 6.12 -17.66
CA LYS A 115 -7.42 5.85 -18.75
C LYS A 115 -6.77 5.94 -20.12
N GLU A 116 -5.94 6.94 -20.35
CA GLU A 116 -5.22 7.15 -21.62
C GLU A 116 -4.33 5.96 -21.97
N ILE A 117 -3.54 5.48 -21.03
CA ILE A 117 -2.65 4.34 -21.23
C ILE A 117 -3.36 2.97 -21.17
N ASN A 118 -4.69 2.96 -20.94
CA ASN A 118 -5.49 1.76 -20.73
C ASN A 118 -4.99 0.88 -19.57
N ALA A 119 -4.70 1.48 -18.44
CA ALA A 119 -4.29 0.75 -17.24
C ALA A 119 -5.30 -0.34 -16.88
N ASP A 120 -4.82 -1.52 -16.53
CA ASP A 120 -5.65 -2.67 -16.15
C ASP A 120 -6.17 -2.56 -14.71
N VAL A 121 -5.40 -1.90 -13.82
CA VAL A 121 -5.76 -1.71 -12.42
C VAL A 121 -5.10 -0.46 -11.85
N ILE A 122 -5.76 0.15 -10.86
CA ILE A 122 -5.22 1.24 -10.04
C ILE A 122 -5.00 0.70 -8.63
N THR A 123 -3.84 0.99 -8.03
CA THR A 123 -3.59 0.72 -6.61
C THR A 123 -3.59 2.04 -5.85
N LEU A 124 -4.45 2.15 -4.84
CA LEU A 124 -4.55 3.27 -3.91
C LEU A 124 -3.91 2.83 -2.58
N VAL A 125 -2.67 3.26 -2.34
CA VAL A 125 -1.85 2.69 -1.27
C VAL A 125 -1.64 3.71 -0.14
N GLY A 126 -2.78 4.10 0.43
CA GLY A 126 -2.86 4.87 1.66
C GLY A 126 -2.67 6.36 1.54
N ASP A 127 -3.11 7.04 2.59
CA ASP A 127 -3.14 8.50 2.73
C ASP A 127 -3.80 9.21 1.53
N ILE A 128 -4.85 8.54 1.00
CA ILE A 128 -5.70 9.15 -0.04
C ILE A 128 -6.49 10.32 0.55
N PHE A 129 -6.79 10.24 1.83
CA PHE A 129 -7.48 11.30 2.57
C PHE A 129 -6.60 11.86 3.68
N SER A 130 -6.61 13.18 3.87
CA SER A 130 -5.96 13.82 5.02
C SER A 130 -6.62 13.44 6.35
N PHE A 131 -7.90 13.09 6.33
CA PHE A 131 -8.72 12.60 7.43
C PHE A 131 -9.96 11.91 6.84
N PRO A 132 -10.65 11.04 7.58
CA PRO A 132 -11.76 10.24 7.05
C PRO A 132 -13.03 11.08 6.78
N SER A 133 -12.97 12.00 5.82
CA SER A 133 -14.12 12.80 5.37
C SER A 133 -15.07 11.98 4.51
N GLU A 134 -16.36 12.07 4.80
CA GLU A 134 -17.39 11.42 3.98
C GLU A 134 -17.43 12.00 2.57
N LEU A 135 -17.38 13.34 2.43
CA LEU A 135 -17.38 14.01 1.14
C LEU A 135 -16.19 13.61 0.27
N ALA A 136 -14.98 13.54 0.85
CA ALA A 136 -13.78 13.14 0.12
C ALA A 136 -13.88 11.68 -0.36
N ILE A 137 -14.36 10.78 0.50
CA ILE A 137 -14.54 9.36 0.17
C ILE A 137 -15.57 9.18 -0.95
N GLU A 138 -16.72 9.85 -0.85
CA GLU A 138 -17.76 9.83 -1.88
C GLU A 138 -17.23 10.36 -3.21
N TRP A 139 -16.46 11.44 -3.18
CA TRP A 139 -15.85 12.03 -4.36
C TRP A 139 -14.85 11.07 -5.04
N VAL A 140 -13.96 10.43 -4.29
CA VAL A 140 -13.03 9.42 -4.83
C VAL A 140 -13.78 8.25 -5.44
N LEU A 141 -14.78 7.71 -4.75
CA LEU A 141 -15.60 6.61 -5.27
C LEU A 141 -16.32 6.99 -6.56
N HIS A 142 -16.82 8.22 -6.64
CA HIS A 142 -17.44 8.74 -7.86
C HIS A 142 -16.42 8.79 -9.03
N LYS A 143 -15.21 9.30 -8.79
CA LYS A 143 -14.15 9.37 -9.82
C LYS A 143 -13.71 7.99 -10.30
N LEU A 144 -13.48 7.05 -9.37
CA LEU A 144 -13.11 5.67 -9.68
C LEU A 144 -14.20 4.94 -10.48
N ASN A 145 -15.46 5.14 -10.11
CA ASN A 145 -16.58 4.58 -10.88
C ASN A 145 -16.68 5.17 -12.30
N ALA A 146 -16.43 6.47 -12.46
CA ALA A 146 -16.51 7.14 -13.76
C ALA A 146 -15.45 6.66 -14.77
N ILE A 147 -14.23 6.34 -14.31
CA ILE A 147 -13.19 5.80 -15.19
C ILE A 147 -13.36 4.30 -15.48
N ASN A 148 -14.07 3.58 -14.61
CA ASN A 148 -14.37 2.14 -14.73
C ASN A 148 -13.11 1.24 -14.87
N ILE A 149 -12.01 1.62 -14.24
CA ILE A 149 -10.82 0.79 -14.07
C ILE A 149 -10.90 0.13 -12.68
N PRO A 150 -10.68 -1.19 -12.55
CA PRO A 150 -10.61 -1.86 -11.25
C PRO A 150 -9.56 -1.22 -10.35
N TYR A 151 -9.81 -1.18 -9.04
CA TYR A 151 -8.84 -0.65 -8.11
C TYR A 151 -8.65 -1.57 -6.89
N ILE A 152 -7.48 -1.43 -6.25
CA ILE A 152 -7.11 -2.05 -4.98
C ILE A 152 -6.86 -0.91 -3.99
N PHE A 153 -7.42 -1.00 -2.79
CA PHE A 153 -7.23 -0.02 -1.73
C PHE A 153 -6.57 -0.64 -0.50
N VAL A 154 -5.59 0.07 0.03
CA VAL A 154 -4.97 -0.17 1.34
C VAL A 154 -4.97 1.16 2.09
N ALA A 155 -5.35 1.17 3.38
CA ALA A 155 -5.37 2.41 4.14
C ALA A 155 -3.96 2.86 4.56
N GLY A 156 -3.75 4.18 4.58
CA GLY A 156 -2.66 4.84 5.26
C GLY A 156 -3.07 5.34 6.66
N ASN A 157 -2.14 5.92 7.37
CA ASN A 157 -2.39 6.38 8.75
C ASN A 157 -3.32 7.61 8.81
N HIS A 158 -3.35 8.44 7.78
CA HIS A 158 -4.26 9.59 7.70
C HIS A 158 -5.69 9.20 7.31
N ASP A 159 -5.89 8.14 6.52
CA ASP A 159 -7.21 7.74 6.02
C ASP A 159 -8.24 7.50 7.14
N TRP A 160 -7.81 7.09 8.32
CA TRP A 160 -8.66 6.80 9.48
C TRP A 160 -8.32 7.66 10.71
N HIS A 161 -7.44 8.66 10.59
CA HIS A 161 -6.96 9.44 11.71
C HIS A 161 -7.55 10.86 11.72
N TYR A 162 -8.02 11.29 12.90
CA TYR A 162 -8.25 12.69 13.24
C TYR A 162 -7.24 13.10 14.31
N GLU A 163 -6.29 13.95 13.97
CA GLU A 163 -5.21 14.37 14.85
C GLU A 163 -5.70 14.95 16.19
N GLY A 164 -5.21 14.39 17.29
CA GLY A 164 -5.60 14.77 18.64
C GLY A 164 -6.93 14.20 19.11
N MET A 165 -7.60 13.35 18.33
CA MET A 165 -8.77 12.62 18.80
C MET A 165 -8.34 11.57 19.83
N LYS A 166 -9.07 11.50 20.95
CA LYS A 166 -8.80 10.53 22.02
C LYS A 166 -9.15 9.10 21.58
N GLY A 167 -8.28 8.16 21.89
CA GLY A 167 -8.41 6.74 21.60
C GLY A 167 -7.05 6.10 21.32
N THR A 168 -6.99 4.76 21.34
CA THR A 168 -5.83 4.04 20.82
C THR A 168 -5.88 4.02 19.31
N MET A 169 -4.74 3.79 18.64
CA MET A 169 -4.66 3.71 17.18
C MET A 169 -5.60 2.61 16.66
N GLU A 170 -5.60 1.45 17.30
CA GLU A 170 -6.45 0.32 16.89
C GLU A 170 -7.94 0.66 17.03
N SER A 171 -8.34 1.33 18.12
CA SER A 171 -9.73 1.72 18.36
C SER A 171 -10.20 2.80 17.37
N LEU A 172 -9.35 3.80 17.09
CA LEU A 172 -9.65 4.85 16.11
C LEU A 172 -9.70 4.31 14.70
N ARG A 173 -8.71 3.47 14.32
CA ARG A 173 -8.70 2.81 13.02
C ARG A 173 -9.96 1.95 12.83
N SER A 174 -10.26 1.07 13.77
CA SER A 174 -11.46 0.22 13.71
C SER A 174 -12.75 1.03 13.57
N LYS A 175 -12.87 2.12 14.35
CA LYS A 175 -14.01 3.03 14.28
C LYS A 175 -14.18 3.65 12.90
N TRP A 176 -13.13 4.25 12.36
CA TRP A 176 -13.26 5.04 11.13
C TRP A 176 -13.28 4.16 9.87
N VAL A 177 -12.57 3.03 9.88
CA VAL A 177 -12.72 2.01 8.84
C VAL A 177 -14.17 1.54 8.77
N LYS A 178 -14.74 1.12 9.91
CA LYS A 178 -16.13 0.64 9.96
C LYS A 178 -17.16 1.69 9.53
N ASN A 179 -16.96 2.93 9.97
CA ASN A 179 -17.99 3.95 9.79
C ASN A 179 -17.91 4.65 8.43
N ARG A 180 -16.72 4.69 7.78
CA ARG A 180 -16.53 5.50 6.57
C ARG A 180 -15.77 4.80 5.44
N LEU A 181 -14.68 4.04 5.72
CA LEU A 181 -13.81 3.53 4.68
C LEU A 181 -14.28 2.22 4.03
N LEU A 182 -15.21 1.47 4.64
CA LEU A 182 -15.65 0.17 4.11
C LEU A 182 -16.02 0.15 2.62
N PRO A 183 -16.68 1.19 2.06
CA PRO A 183 -16.98 1.20 0.63
C PRO A 183 -15.76 1.09 -0.29
N LEU A 184 -14.60 1.62 0.13
CA LEU A 184 -13.35 1.56 -0.64
C LEU A 184 -12.79 0.14 -0.73
N TYR A 185 -13.02 -0.69 0.28
CA TYR A 185 -12.56 -2.09 0.30
C TYR A 185 -13.38 -3.05 -0.56
N GLN A 186 -14.51 -2.60 -1.10
CA GLN A 186 -15.36 -3.39 -2.01
C GLN A 186 -15.77 -4.76 -1.46
N GLY A 187 -15.97 -4.86 -0.14
CA GLY A 187 -16.33 -6.08 0.58
C GLY A 187 -15.16 -6.99 0.95
N ASN A 188 -13.93 -6.58 0.69
CA ASN A 188 -12.73 -7.29 1.15
C ASN A 188 -12.40 -6.95 2.62
N ASN A 189 -11.56 -7.78 3.24
CA ASN A 189 -11.08 -7.53 4.59
C ASN A 189 -10.16 -6.30 4.61
N PRO A 190 -10.43 -5.27 5.43
CA PRO A 190 -9.61 -4.07 5.51
C PRO A 190 -8.18 -4.29 6.02
N LEU A 191 -7.92 -5.37 6.76
CA LEU A 191 -6.57 -5.69 7.26
C LEU A 191 -5.68 -6.34 6.20
N MET A 192 -6.29 -7.18 5.36
CA MET A 192 -5.55 -7.97 4.39
C MET A 192 -6.47 -8.51 3.30
N ALA A 193 -6.05 -8.37 2.06
CA ALA A 193 -6.79 -8.88 0.91
C ALA A 193 -5.82 -9.36 -0.18
N LYS A 194 -6.30 -10.23 -1.05
CA LYS A 194 -5.55 -10.71 -2.23
C LYS A 194 -6.35 -10.51 -3.51
N TYR A 195 -5.62 -10.19 -4.57
CA TYR A 195 -6.19 -9.95 -5.89
C TYR A 195 -5.31 -10.64 -6.93
N ASP A 196 -5.87 -11.63 -7.63
CA ASP A 196 -5.14 -12.37 -8.66
C ASP A 196 -5.38 -11.71 -10.02
N ILE A 197 -4.32 -11.19 -10.65
CA ILE A 197 -4.36 -10.45 -11.91
C ILE A 197 -3.31 -11.03 -12.84
N LYS A 198 -3.74 -11.66 -13.94
CA LYS A 198 -2.90 -12.18 -15.04
C LYS A 198 -1.65 -12.97 -14.57
N GLY A 199 -1.81 -13.79 -13.52
CA GLY A 199 -0.75 -14.64 -12.97
C GLY A 199 0.02 -14.05 -11.80
N ILE A 200 -0.19 -12.79 -11.45
CA ILE A 200 0.38 -12.14 -10.27
C ILE A 200 -0.68 -12.02 -9.17
N ARG A 201 -0.26 -12.21 -7.93
CA ARG A 201 -1.05 -11.98 -6.73
C ARG A 201 -0.64 -10.69 -6.04
N PHE A 202 -1.53 -9.71 -6.05
CA PHE A 202 -1.39 -8.49 -5.25
C PHE A 202 -1.91 -8.76 -3.84
N LEU A 203 -1.08 -8.49 -2.84
CA LEU A 203 -1.45 -8.57 -1.43
C LEU A 203 -1.54 -7.15 -0.87
N ALA A 204 -2.75 -6.72 -0.55
CA ALA A 204 -3.00 -5.48 0.16
C ALA A 204 -2.97 -5.77 1.66
N ILE A 205 -1.95 -5.30 2.38
CA ILE A 205 -1.79 -5.54 3.82
C ILE A 205 -1.69 -4.19 4.53
N ASP A 206 -2.64 -3.92 5.41
CA ASP A 206 -2.69 -2.69 6.18
C ASP A 206 -1.64 -2.68 7.29
N ASN A 207 -0.63 -1.86 7.12
CA ASN A 207 0.37 -1.55 8.14
C ASN A 207 0.28 -0.10 8.64
N SER A 208 -0.85 0.56 8.42
CA SER A 208 -1.08 1.97 8.74
C SER A 208 -1.00 2.30 10.23
N THR A 209 -0.97 1.28 11.07
CA THR A 209 -0.67 1.39 12.51
C THR A 209 0.80 1.16 12.82
N TYR A 210 1.70 1.14 11.83
CA TYR A 210 3.13 0.78 11.96
C TYR A 210 3.39 -0.63 12.49
N GLN A 211 2.34 -1.44 12.67
CA GLN A 211 2.41 -2.80 13.19
C GLN A 211 1.68 -3.76 12.27
N ILE A 212 2.13 -4.98 12.31
CA ILE A 212 1.48 -6.14 11.71
C ILE A 212 0.97 -7.04 12.85
N ASN A 213 -0.25 -7.54 12.72
CA ASN A 213 -0.80 -8.52 13.66
C ASN A 213 -0.57 -9.97 13.19
N ASP A 214 -0.89 -10.91 14.07
CA ASP A 214 -0.64 -12.35 13.81
C ASP A 214 -1.47 -12.87 12.63
N GLU A 215 -2.71 -12.40 12.45
CA GLU A 215 -3.56 -12.82 11.33
C GLU A 215 -2.98 -12.38 9.99
N GLN A 216 -2.44 -11.18 9.91
CA GLN A 216 -1.78 -10.65 8.71
C GLN A 216 -0.49 -11.43 8.38
N LEU A 217 0.30 -11.79 9.40
CA LEU A 217 1.50 -12.60 9.23
C LEU A 217 1.15 -14.01 8.71
N VAL A 218 0.14 -14.66 9.32
CA VAL A 218 -0.35 -15.97 8.87
C VAL A 218 -0.85 -15.89 7.44
N PHE A 219 -1.70 -14.91 7.13
CA PHE A 219 -2.21 -14.68 5.78
C PHE A 219 -1.08 -14.54 4.74
N PHE A 220 -0.07 -13.71 5.03
CA PHE A 220 1.06 -13.52 4.13
C PHE A 220 1.84 -14.82 3.89
N ASN A 221 2.14 -15.56 4.96
CA ASN A 221 2.87 -16.82 4.88
C ASN A 221 2.11 -17.89 4.07
N GLU A 222 0.78 -17.94 4.19
CA GLU A 222 -0.06 -18.80 3.34
C GLU A 222 0.06 -18.45 1.85
N GLN A 223 0.25 -17.18 1.50
CA GLN A 223 0.41 -16.80 0.10
C GLN A 223 1.79 -17.18 -0.44
N ILE A 224 2.85 -17.11 0.38
CA ILE A 224 4.20 -17.53 -0.05
C ILE A 224 4.19 -18.98 -0.52
N VAL A 225 3.54 -19.89 0.23
CA VAL A 225 3.55 -21.32 -0.08
C VAL A 225 2.78 -21.70 -1.34
N THR A 226 2.04 -20.76 -1.94
CA THR A 226 1.35 -21.01 -3.21
C THR A 226 2.30 -21.00 -4.41
N GLY A 227 3.47 -20.38 -4.28
CA GLY A 227 4.42 -20.17 -5.37
C GLY A 227 3.97 -19.14 -6.43
N ILE A 228 2.76 -18.58 -6.32
CA ILE A 228 2.28 -17.54 -7.23
C ILE A 228 3.13 -16.27 -7.02
N PRO A 229 3.59 -15.59 -8.09
CA PRO A 229 4.31 -14.33 -7.97
C PRO A 229 3.52 -13.31 -7.14
N ILE A 230 4.17 -12.69 -6.15
CA ILE A 230 3.53 -11.78 -5.21
C ILE A 230 4.03 -10.34 -5.43
N VAL A 231 3.11 -9.39 -5.46
CA VAL A 231 3.34 -7.96 -5.25
C VAL A 231 2.73 -7.58 -3.91
N LEU A 232 3.51 -7.02 -3.01
CA LEU A 232 3.05 -6.55 -1.71
C LEU A 232 2.74 -5.05 -1.78
N LEU A 233 1.52 -4.67 -1.38
CA LEU A 233 1.07 -3.30 -1.21
C LEU A 233 0.94 -3.01 0.28
N VAL A 234 1.72 -2.07 0.78
CA VAL A 234 1.68 -1.54 2.16
C VAL A 234 1.84 -0.04 2.11
N HIS A 235 1.18 0.71 2.99
CA HIS A 235 1.34 2.16 2.96
C HIS A 235 2.70 2.60 3.50
N ILE A 236 3.05 2.16 4.71
CA ILE A 236 4.32 2.51 5.34
C ILE A 236 5.43 1.60 4.80
N PRO A 237 6.51 2.15 4.22
CA PRO A 237 7.60 1.33 3.69
C PRO A 237 8.17 0.40 4.76
N MET A 238 8.65 -0.76 4.34
CA MET A 238 9.40 -1.65 5.22
C MET A 238 10.79 -1.08 5.49
N TYR A 239 11.31 -1.31 6.69
CA TYR A 239 12.63 -0.83 7.08
C TYR A 239 13.73 -1.14 6.07
N ALA A 240 14.53 -0.12 5.76
CA ALA A 240 15.76 -0.25 4.98
C ALA A 240 16.94 0.36 5.76
N PRO A 241 18.06 -0.37 5.92
CA PRO A 241 19.23 0.15 6.60
C PRO A 241 19.73 1.48 6.00
N GLY A 242 20.13 2.42 6.87
CA GLY A 242 20.61 3.74 6.46
C GLY A 242 19.52 4.79 6.20
N LYS A 243 18.27 4.42 6.28
CA LYS A 243 17.14 5.35 6.18
C LYS A 243 16.77 5.95 7.54
N ASN A 244 16.03 7.06 7.52
CA ASN A 244 15.53 7.70 8.71
C ASN A 244 14.71 6.70 9.55
N ILE A 245 14.71 6.87 10.87
CA ILE A 245 14.05 5.97 11.79
C ILE A 245 12.53 5.91 11.59
N SER A 246 11.90 7.02 11.20
CA SER A 246 10.47 7.10 10.86
C SER A 246 10.13 6.49 9.50
N TYR A 247 11.13 6.12 8.73
CA TYR A 247 10.99 5.66 7.35
C TYR A 247 10.34 4.29 7.24
N GLY A 248 10.41 3.44 8.27
CA GLY A 248 10.02 2.08 7.94
C GLY A 248 9.39 1.26 9.06
N CYS A 249 8.39 0.51 8.68
CA CYS A 249 7.82 -0.58 9.46
C CYS A 249 8.91 -1.64 9.73
N ALA A 250 8.98 -2.13 10.96
CA ALA A 250 10.03 -3.03 11.48
C ALA A 250 11.44 -2.41 11.60
N ASN A 251 11.56 -1.09 11.75
CA ASN A 251 12.84 -0.49 12.11
C ASN A 251 13.20 -0.88 13.56
N PRO A 252 14.37 -1.51 13.79
CA PRO A 252 14.74 -2.02 15.12
C PRO A 252 14.97 -0.91 16.17
N ASN A 253 15.18 0.33 15.72
CA ASN A 253 15.43 1.49 16.59
C ASN A 253 14.16 2.33 16.81
N TRP A 254 13.04 1.98 16.24
CA TRP A 254 11.80 2.71 16.46
C TRP A 254 11.16 2.34 17.80
N GLY A 255 10.76 3.36 18.53
CA GLY A 255 10.02 3.24 19.78
C GLY A 255 9.67 4.61 20.34
N GLY A 256 9.00 4.67 21.47
CA GLY A 256 8.55 5.94 22.08
C GLY A 256 9.65 6.97 22.28
N ALA A 257 10.91 6.55 22.49
CA ALA A 257 12.04 7.46 22.64
C ALA A 257 12.48 8.13 21.32
N SER A 258 12.28 7.46 20.20
CA SER A 258 12.70 7.90 18.86
C SER A 258 11.54 8.38 17.98
N ASP A 259 10.31 8.26 18.45
CA ASP A 259 9.12 8.72 17.73
C ASP A 259 9.06 10.26 17.75
N SER A 260 9.56 10.88 16.67
CA SER A 260 9.56 12.35 16.51
C SER A 260 8.21 12.88 16.01
N ASP A 261 7.43 12.02 15.36
CA ASP A 261 6.25 12.46 14.62
C ASP A 261 5.00 12.56 15.48
N TYR A 262 5.00 11.97 16.69
CA TYR A 262 3.85 12.01 17.58
C TYR A 262 3.33 13.41 17.90
N LYS A 263 4.22 14.43 17.94
CA LYS A 263 3.83 15.82 18.18
C LYS A 263 3.16 16.44 16.95
N ILE A 264 3.67 16.13 15.77
CA ILE A 264 3.15 16.62 14.50
C ILE A 264 1.77 16.05 14.26
N GLU A 265 1.63 14.75 14.42
CA GLU A 265 0.37 14.02 14.24
C GLU A 265 -0.58 14.11 15.43
N ARG A 266 -0.16 14.79 16.53
CA ARG A 266 -0.95 14.94 17.77
C ARG A 266 -1.52 13.63 18.30
N ARG A 267 -0.73 12.58 18.27
CA ARG A 267 -1.05 11.25 18.81
C ARG A 267 -0.17 10.91 20.01
N PRO A 268 -0.50 9.87 20.80
CA PRO A 268 0.43 9.31 21.78
C PRO A 268 1.75 8.88 21.15
N LYS A 269 2.84 8.93 21.90
CA LYS A 269 4.12 8.30 21.49
C LYS A 269 3.87 6.83 21.18
N TRP A 270 4.33 6.37 20.01
CA TRP A 270 4.02 5.02 19.62
C TRP A 270 5.05 4.39 18.68
N PRO A 271 5.15 3.08 18.78
CA PRO A 271 4.84 2.23 19.95
C PRO A 271 5.85 2.51 21.07
N GLU A 272 5.41 2.48 22.34
CA GLU A 272 6.29 2.81 23.47
C GLU A 272 7.51 1.88 23.52
N ASN A 273 7.32 0.58 23.30
CA ASN A 273 8.33 -0.47 23.34
C ASN A 273 8.86 -0.89 21.93
N GLY A 274 8.65 -0.08 20.90
CA GLY A 274 9.02 -0.41 19.53
C GLY A 274 8.06 -1.38 18.84
N HIS A 275 8.50 -1.95 17.73
CA HIS A 275 7.70 -2.88 16.96
C HIS A 275 7.53 -4.22 17.69
N THR A 276 6.39 -4.88 17.43
CA THR A 276 6.13 -6.22 17.93
C THR A 276 7.02 -7.26 17.24
N GLN A 277 7.22 -8.41 17.90
CA GLN A 277 7.94 -9.53 17.28
C GLN A 277 7.25 -10.01 16.00
N THR A 278 5.91 -9.97 15.95
CA THR A 278 5.11 -10.28 14.75
C THR A 278 5.47 -9.38 13.59
N THR A 279 5.64 -8.08 13.84
CA THR A 279 6.06 -7.11 12.80
C THR A 279 7.46 -7.43 12.27
N PHE A 280 8.41 -7.78 13.14
CA PHE A 280 9.74 -8.23 12.72
C PHE A 280 9.70 -9.55 11.95
N ASN A 281 8.88 -10.50 12.38
CA ASN A 281 8.69 -11.77 11.68
C ASN A 281 8.10 -11.56 10.29
N PHE A 282 7.13 -10.66 10.16
CA PHE A 282 6.56 -10.27 8.86
C PHE A 282 7.63 -9.69 7.93
N TYR A 283 8.44 -8.76 8.42
CA TYR A 283 9.58 -8.22 7.66
C TYR A 283 10.50 -9.32 7.13
N GLN A 284 10.86 -10.28 7.98
CA GLN A 284 11.69 -11.42 7.56
C GLN A 284 10.98 -12.30 6.54
N SER A 285 9.68 -12.57 6.71
CA SER A 285 8.88 -13.34 5.76
C SER A 285 8.84 -12.65 4.39
N VAL A 286 8.62 -11.33 4.35
CA VAL A 286 8.55 -10.54 3.11
C VAL A 286 9.83 -10.68 2.31
N PHE A 287 10.98 -10.30 2.89
CA PHE A 287 12.24 -10.26 2.13
C PHE A 287 12.94 -11.62 1.99
N ASN A 288 12.40 -12.68 2.57
CA ASN A 288 12.84 -14.06 2.33
C ASN A 288 11.87 -14.84 1.42
N ALA A 289 10.72 -14.25 1.03
CA ALA A 289 9.76 -14.90 0.15
C ALA A 289 10.36 -15.14 -1.25
N PRO A 290 10.48 -16.40 -1.71
CA PRO A 290 11.10 -16.70 -3.01
C PRO A 290 10.28 -16.15 -4.18
N ASN A 291 8.97 -16.02 -4.02
CA ASN A 291 8.01 -15.59 -5.03
C ASN A 291 7.61 -14.10 -4.89
N LEU A 292 8.26 -13.30 -4.04
CA LEU A 292 8.04 -11.86 -3.99
C LEU A 292 8.70 -11.18 -5.19
N LEU A 293 7.94 -10.43 -5.98
CA LEU A 293 8.43 -9.57 -7.05
C LEU A 293 8.90 -8.22 -6.52
N GLY A 294 8.11 -7.60 -5.64
CA GLY A 294 8.43 -6.31 -5.05
C GLY A 294 7.42 -5.83 -4.02
N VAL A 295 7.80 -4.77 -3.32
CA VAL A 295 6.97 -4.04 -2.35
C VAL A 295 6.72 -2.65 -2.91
N PHE A 296 5.46 -2.19 -2.89
CA PHE A 296 5.09 -0.84 -3.25
C PHE A 296 4.48 -0.12 -2.05
N ALA A 297 4.92 1.11 -1.83
CA ALA A 297 4.53 1.90 -0.66
C ALA A 297 4.41 3.40 -0.98
N GLY A 298 3.96 4.18 0.00
CA GLY A 298 3.89 5.64 0.02
C GLY A 298 4.49 6.21 1.30
N HIS A 299 3.75 7.10 2.00
CA HIS A 299 3.98 7.59 3.35
C HIS A 299 5.08 8.65 3.51
N ILE A 300 6.20 8.51 2.83
CA ILE A 300 7.35 9.40 3.03
C ILE A 300 7.36 10.61 2.08
N HIS A 301 6.37 10.72 1.20
CA HIS A 301 6.20 11.80 0.24
C HIS A 301 7.45 12.06 -0.62
N GLN A 302 8.19 11.03 -0.90
CA GLN A 302 9.42 11.08 -1.67
C GLN A 302 9.65 9.76 -2.40
N ASN A 303 9.93 9.84 -3.69
CA ASN A 303 10.34 8.66 -4.45
C ASN A 303 11.59 8.03 -3.83
N SER A 304 11.53 6.73 -3.63
CA SER A 304 12.64 5.98 -3.06
C SER A 304 12.65 4.55 -3.56
N ILE A 305 13.85 4.01 -3.77
CA ILE A 305 14.04 2.66 -4.26
C ILE A 305 15.10 1.99 -3.40
N GLU A 306 14.74 0.90 -2.76
CA GLU A 306 15.64 0.07 -1.98
C GLU A 306 15.66 -1.36 -2.52
N ILE A 307 16.84 -1.98 -2.52
CA ILE A 307 16.99 -3.41 -2.81
C ILE A 307 17.32 -4.12 -1.51
N ILE A 308 16.34 -4.81 -0.94
CA ILE A 308 16.47 -5.51 0.34
C ILE A 308 16.51 -7.01 0.07
N LYS A 309 17.63 -7.66 0.35
CA LYS A 309 17.86 -9.09 0.03
C LYS A 309 17.52 -9.45 -1.42
N GLY A 310 17.85 -8.57 -2.36
CA GLY A 310 17.57 -8.76 -3.78
C GLY A 310 16.12 -8.50 -4.21
N LYS A 311 15.27 -8.00 -3.31
CA LYS A 311 13.87 -7.64 -3.60
C LYS A 311 13.70 -6.13 -3.63
N PRO A 312 13.11 -5.56 -4.69
CA PRO A 312 12.88 -4.13 -4.76
C PRO A 312 11.74 -3.72 -3.83
N GLN A 313 11.94 -2.62 -3.13
CA GLN A 313 10.91 -1.82 -2.50
C GLN A 313 10.89 -0.47 -3.21
N ILE A 314 9.73 -0.06 -3.68
CA ILE A 314 9.55 1.16 -4.45
C ILE A 314 8.49 2.01 -3.77
N VAL A 315 8.86 3.23 -3.41
CA VAL A 315 8.00 4.20 -2.77
C VAL A 315 7.71 5.30 -3.78
N SER A 316 6.44 5.66 -3.95
CA SER A 316 6.05 6.76 -4.85
C SER A 316 6.27 8.12 -4.20
N ASP A 317 6.42 9.16 -5.04
CA ASP A 317 6.15 10.54 -4.62
C ASP A 317 4.67 10.72 -4.25
N ASP A 318 4.38 11.77 -3.48
CA ASP A 318 3.02 12.10 -3.07
C ASP A 318 2.13 12.48 -4.26
N ASN A 319 0.96 11.88 -4.34
CA ASN A 319 -0.01 12.22 -5.38
C ASN A 319 -0.64 13.61 -5.16
N ALA A 320 -0.56 14.17 -3.95
CA ALA A 320 -0.96 15.56 -3.69
C ALA A 320 -0.23 16.54 -4.61
N SER A 321 1.03 16.28 -4.96
CA SER A 321 1.82 17.04 -5.94
C SER A 321 1.86 16.39 -7.33
N GLY A 322 1.03 15.40 -7.61
CA GLY A 322 0.92 14.71 -8.89
C GLY A 322 1.83 13.48 -9.03
N GLY A 323 2.44 12.99 -7.95
CA GLY A 323 3.26 11.78 -7.95
C GLY A 323 2.43 10.51 -8.20
N TYR A 324 3.00 9.56 -8.91
CA TYR A 324 2.44 8.21 -9.14
C TYR A 324 3.55 7.31 -9.69
N LEU A 325 3.29 5.98 -9.72
CA LEU A 325 4.13 5.06 -10.50
C LEU A 325 3.31 4.48 -11.65
N ASP A 326 3.94 4.43 -12.83
CA ASP A 326 3.45 3.74 -14.03
C ASP A 326 4.21 2.40 -14.11
N ILE A 327 3.49 1.29 -13.85
CA ILE A 327 4.10 -0.01 -13.66
C ILE A 327 3.62 -0.96 -14.75
N ASP A 328 4.58 -1.48 -15.52
CA ASP A 328 4.37 -2.56 -16.47
C ASP A 328 4.75 -3.90 -15.85
N PHE A 329 3.84 -4.86 -15.90
CA PHE A 329 4.13 -6.27 -15.65
C PHE A 329 4.19 -7.01 -16.98
N LEU A 330 5.36 -7.50 -17.32
CA LEU A 330 5.68 -8.05 -18.65
C LEU A 330 6.09 -9.51 -18.51
N LYS A 331 5.59 -10.34 -19.45
CA LYS A 331 5.98 -11.74 -19.51
C LYS A 331 7.48 -11.86 -19.79
N LEU A 332 8.16 -12.67 -19.00
CA LEU A 332 9.55 -13.01 -19.26
C LEU A 332 9.62 -14.02 -20.42
N GLU A 333 10.21 -13.62 -21.53
CA GLU A 333 10.46 -14.46 -22.70
C GLU A 333 11.92 -14.94 -22.72
N GLU A 334 12.17 -16.11 -23.34
CA GLU A 334 13.53 -16.68 -23.46
C GLU A 334 14.54 -15.74 -24.12
N LYS A 335 14.08 -14.89 -25.07
CA LYS A 335 14.95 -13.88 -25.68
C LYS A 335 15.56 -12.93 -24.66
N HIS A 336 14.82 -12.54 -23.61
CA HIS A 336 15.32 -11.66 -22.54
C HIS A 336 16.39 -12.33 -21.68
N LEU A 337 16.41 -13.67 -21.62
CA LEU A 337 17.42 -14.45 -20.89
C LEU A 337 18.72 -14.62 -21.68
N ASN A 338 18.67 -14.49 -23.00
CA ASN A 338 19.82 -14.68 -23.89
C ASN A 338 20.55 -13.37 -24.20
N GLU A 339 19.99 -12.21 -23.80
CA GLU A 339 20.58 -10.88 -23.99
C GLU A 339 21.43 -10.40 -22.79
N ILE A 340 21.48 -11.20 -21.72
CA ILE A 340 22.25 -10.96 -20.50
C ILE A 340 23.35 -11.99 -20.36
#